data_e8b03ad966ad42a9625501e36c73e979
#
_entry.id   e8b03ad966ad42a9625501e36c73e979
#
_cell.length_a   1.000
_cell.length_b   1.000
_cell.length_c   1.000
_cell.angle_alpha   90.00
_cell.angle_beta   90.00
_cell.angle_gamma   90.00
#
_symmetry.space_group_name_H-M   'P 1'
#
loop_
_entity.id
_entity.type
_entity.pdbx_description
1 polymer ?
#
loop_
_entity_poly.entity_id
_entity_poly.type
_entity_poly.pdbx_seq_one_letter_code
_entity_poly.pdbx_strand_id
1 'polypeptide(L)'
;MEGQQSRRSIGRWYILGLICLMYLITYLDRVNISTAAPVISEEFGFDKITMGVIFSAFVWAYALFQVPGGWLNDRFGARPVLATIVAYWSVMTAATAAATGAVSFIVVRFLFGIGEAGAFPGATRSMQLWYPREERGLVQGLTHSASRLGAAIAPPIIVFIMTTLGWRSAFYICGAVGLVWSIWWYLSYRNLPEEHPLVNSVELQHIRGVDSEGAIKQAAIEHKAASVPWSTLLRSPNMWAIMCAYFTYVYCLWIFLSWLPSYLVEFRHFTLLKVGLFASLPLFAGVVGDTVGGVATDWLLKKTGNTKLARRSVAIVGMLGCCIFIVPAALTTNAYTAVYCLTASMFFLECTIGPSWAVPMDTGGKYSGTVSGVMNMAGNIGGALSPLVFGFLVQYGNWQAPFIVAAVLLVIGAGVWGFWLDPDRSVLDAPEASPVRPEHGPRVAAE
;
A
#
# COMPACT_ATOMS: atom_id res chain seq x y z
N MET A 1 -36.56 30.64 -24.00
CA MET A 1 -36.34 29.33 -23.35
C MET A 1 -34.93 29.39 -22.76
N GLU A 2 -34.81 29.97 -21.59
CA GLU A 2 -33.56 30.09 -20.87
C GLU A 2 -33.19 28.71 -20.31
N GLY A 3 -31.97 28.28 -20.64
CA GLY A 3 -31.47 26.95 -20.36
C GLY A 3 -31.44 26.64 -18.87
N GLN A 4 -32.16 25.59 -18.51
CA GLN A 4 -31.82 24.83 -17.32
C GLN A 4 -30.32 24.47 -17.41
N GLN A 5 -29.48 25.16 -16.62
CA GLN A 5 -28.10 24.71 -16.37
C GLN A 5 -28.21 23.28 -15.83
N SER A 6 -28.02 22.30 -16.68
CA SER A 6 -28.09 20.90 -16.25
C SER A 6 -27.01 20.68 -15.19
N ARG A 7 -27.43 20.24 -14.00
CA ARG A 7 -26.48 19.90 -12.92
C ARG A 7 -25.51 18.83 -13.42
N ARG A 8 -24.27 18.86 -12.93
CA ARG A 8 -23.31 17.77 -13.18
C ARG A 8 -23.93 16.45 -12.78
N SER A 9 -23.77 15.44 -13.60
CA SER A 9 -24.20 14.08 -13.25
C SER A 9 -23.28 13.48 -12.17
N ILE A 10 -23.63 12.30 -11.67
CA ILE A 10 -22.89 11.61 -10.59
C ILE A 10 -22.07 10.44 -11.10
N GLY A 11 -21.87 10.33 -12.42
CA GLY A 11 -21.22 9.17 -13.07
C GLY A 11 -19.85 8.86 -12.49
N ARG A 12 -19.00 9.89 -12.36
CA ARG A 12 -17.65 9.70 -11.80
C ARG A 12 -17.66 9.22 -10.33
N TRP A 13 -18.57 9.73 -9.51
CA TRP A 13 -18.68 9.32 -8.10
C TRP A 13 -19.17 7.89 -7.94
N TYR A 14 -20.06 7.44 -8.84
CA TYR A 14 -20.46 6.04 -8.92
C TYR A 14 -19.26 5.13 -9.22
N ILE A 15 -18.42 5.50 -10.20
CA ILE A 15 -17.21 4.75 -10.52
C ILE A 15 -16.20 4.78 -9.35
N LEU A 16 -16.06 5.90 -8.65
CA LEU A 16 -15.24 5.96 -7.44
C LEU A 16 -15.73 4.98 -6.38
N GLY A 17 -17.04 4.92 -6.18
CA GLY A 17 -17.65 3.96 -5.23
C GLY A 17 -17.29 2.52 -5.57
N LEU A 18 -17.31 2.13 -6.85
CA LEU A 18 -16.88 0.80 -7.29
C LEU A 18 -15.39 0.56 -7.06
N ILE A 19 -14.53 1.55 -7.33
CA ILE A 19 -13.09 1.45 -7.07
C ILE A 19 -12.83 1.33 -5.56
N CYS A 20 -13.47 2.15 -4.73
CA CYS A 20 -13.36 2.07 -3.27
C CYS A 20 -13.80 0.69 -2.74
N LEU A 21 -14.90 0.16 -3.28
CA LEU A 21 -15.38 -1.19 -2.92
C LEU A 21 -14.37 -2.28 -3.32
N MET A 22 -13.72 -2.15 -4.49
CA MET A 22 -12.63 -3.05 -4.88
C MET A 22 -11.48 -3.02 -3.88
N TYR A 23 -11.03 -1.82 -3.48
CA TYR A 23 -9.95 -1.68 -2.50
C TYR A 23 -10.32 -2.25 -1.13
N LEU A 24 -11.57 -2.09 -0.73
CA LEU A 24 -12.09 -2.69 0.51
C LEU A 24 -12.04 -4.22 0.44
N ILE A 25 -12.52 -4.83 -0.66
CA ILE A 25 -12.49 -6.28 -0.91
C ILE A 25 -11.03 -6.78 -0.93
N THR A 26 -10.14 -6.11 -1.65
CA THR A 26 -8.72 -6.42 -1.74
C THR A 26 -8.09 -6.60 -0.35
N TYR A 27 -8.28 -5.63 0.53
CA TYR A 27 -7.68 -5.68 1.87
C TYR A 27 -8.40 -6.63 2.83
N LEU A 28 -9.70 -6.85 2.64
CA LEU A 28 -10.43 -7.90 3.36
C LEU A 28 -9.86 -9.29 3.00
N ASP A 29 -9.59 -9.55 1.72
CA ASP A 29 -8.99 -10.80 1.24
C ASP A 29 -7.55 -10.99 1.74
N ARG A 30 -6.77 -9.91 1.85
CA ARG A 30 -5.40 -9.94 2.41
C ARG A 30 -5.38 -10.35 3.88
N VAL A 31 -6.30 -9.78 4.68
CA VAL A 31 -6.38 -10.01 6.13
C VAL A 31 -7.09 -11.32 6.47
N ASN A 32 -7.89 -11.87 5.57
CA ASN A 32 -8.63 -13.12 5.77
C ASN A 32 -7.70 -14.26 6.21
N ILE A 33 -6.62 -14.51 5.47
CA ILE A 33 -5.68 -15.61 5.79
C ILE A 33 -4.98 -15.41 7.14
N SER A 34 -4.60 -14.17 7.49
CA SER A 34 -3.94 -13.90 8.77
C SER A 34 -4.90 -14.06 9.95
N THR A 35 -6.18 -13.71 9.78
CA THR A 35 -7.20 -13.90 10.79
C THR A 35 -7.52 -15.40 10.99
N ALA A 36 -7.52 -16.19 9.92
CA ALA A 36 -7.74 -17.63 9.96
C ALA A 36 -6.49 -18.43 10.36
N ALA A 37 -5.30 -17.84 10.33
CA ALA A 37 -4.03 -18.52 10.52
C ALA A 37 -3.93 -19.37 11.80
N PRO A 38 -4.39 -18.93 12.99
CA PRO A 38 -4.33 -19.76 14.18
C PRO A 38 -5.08 -21.09 14.01
N VAL A 39 -6.29 -21.04 13.43
CA VAL A 39 -7.12 -22.22 13.21
C VAL A 39 -6.55 -23.13 12.13
N ILE A 40 -6.04 -22.54 11.04
CA ILE A 40 -5.39 -23.29 9.96
C ILE A 40 -4.11 -23.96 10.47
N SER A 41 -3.29 -23.25 11.25
CA SER A 41 -2.05 -23.83 11.81
C SER A 41 -2.34 -25.00 12.75
N GLU A 42 -3.40 -24.90 13.56
CA GLU A 42 -3.81 -25.98 14.45
C GLU A 42 -4.32 -27.20 13.66
N GLU A 43 -5.18 -26.98 12.63
CA GLU A 43 -5.77 -28.08 11.84
C GLU A 43 -4.72 -28.85 11.04
N PHE A 44 -3.73 -28.15 10.43
CA PHE A 44 -2.73 -28.77 9.55
C PHE A 44 -1.39 -29.04 10.24
N GLY A 45 -1.22 -28.64 11.48
CA GLY A 45 0.05 -28.77 12.21
C GLY A 45 1.16 -27.87 11.64
N PHE A 46 0.83 -26.71 11.07
CA PHE A 46 1.83 -25.81 10.50
C PHE A 46 2.64 -25.11 11.60
N ASP A 47 3.95 -25.15 11.44
CA ASP A 47 4.86 -24.37 12.25
C ASP A 47 4.88 -22.87 11.81
N LYS A 48 5.55 -22.05 12.59
CA LYS A 48 5.59 -20.60 12.36
C LYS A 48 6.36 -20.22 11.09
N ILE A 49 7.38 -21.00 10.74
CA ILE A 49 8.15 -20.80 9.52
C ILE A 49 7.25 -21.06 8.30
N THR A 50 6.52 -22.17 8.30
CA THR A 50 5.58 -22.51 7.22
C THR A 50 4.50 -21.42 7.05
N MET A 51 3.91 -20.92 8.14
CA MET A 51 2.96 -19.82 8.06
C MET A 51 3.59 -18.53 7.53
N GLY A 52 4.81 -18.21 7.95
CA GLY A 52 5.56 -17.08 7.41
C GLY A 52 5.81 -17.18 5.90
N VAL A 53 6.14 -18.38 5.39
CA VAL A 53 6.28 -18.64 3.95
C VAL A 53 4.95 -18.48 3.21
N ILE A 54 3.83 -18.98 3.77
CA ILE A 54 2.50 -18.84 3.19
C ILE A 54 2.12 -17.35 3.04
N PHE A 55 2.35 -16.53 4.08
CA PHE A 55 2.10 -15.09 4.03
C PHE A 55 2.99 -14.38 3.00
N SER A 56 4.28 -14.72 3.01
CA SER A 56 5.29 -14.12 2.14
C SER A 56 5.07 -14.45 0.66
N ALA A 57 4.57 -15.65 0.34
CA ALA A 57 4.33 -16.10 -1.03
C ALA A 57 3.43 -15.13 -1.82
N PHE A 58 2.38 -14.60 -1.16
CA PHE A 58 1.52 -13.56 -1.72
C PHE A 58 2.31 -12.30 -2.07
N VAL A 59 3.11 -11.79 -1.13
CA VAL A 59 3.79 -10.49 -1.29
C VAL A 59 4.85 -10.54 -2.36
N TRP A 60 5.60 -11.64 -2.47
CA TRP A 60 6.55 -11.85 -3.55
C TRP A 60 5.88 -11.84 -4.93
N ALA A 61 4.79 -12.60 -5.08
CA ALA A 61 4.07 -12.62 -6.34
C ALA A 61 3.50 -11.23 -6.68
N TYR A 62 2.89 -10.56 -5.70
CA TYR A 62 2.37 -9.21 -5.85
C TYR A 62 3.44 -8.21 -6.31
N ALA A 63 4.64 -8.23 -5.68
CA ALA A 63 5.74 -7.35 -6.05
C ALA A 63 6.24 -7.59 -7.49
N LEU A 64 6.42 -8.86 -7.87
CA LEU A 64 6.96 -9.24 -9.18
C LEU A 64 6.00 -8.94 -10.33
N PHE A 65 4.69 -9.08 -10.10
CA PHE A 65 3.68 -8.96 -11.15
C PHE A 65 3.01 -7.58 -11.22
N GLN A 66 3.40 -6.60 -10.42
CA GLN A 66 2.88 -5.22 -10.50
C GLN A 66 3.12 -4.56 -11.86
N VAL A 67 4.33 -4.69 -12.41
CA VAL A 67 4.70 -4.11 -13.70
C VAL A 67 3.95 -4.79 -14.84
N PRO A 68 3.92 -6.13 -14.95
CA PRO A 68 3.05 -6.82 -15.92
C PRO A 68 1.58 -6.45 -15.79
N GLY A 69 1.05 -6.34 -14.57
CA GLY A 69 -0.33 -5.94 -14.30
C GLY A 69 -0.64 -4.53 -14.78
N GLY A 70 0.28 -3.58 -14.56
CA GLY A 70 0.18 -2.21 -15.08
C GLY A 70 0.15 -2.18 -16.60
N TRP A 71 1.07 -2.90 -17.25
CA TRP A 71 1.14 -2.99 -18.71
C TRP A 71 -0.15 -3.57 -19.31
N LEU A 72 -0.75 -4.59 -18.69
CA LEU A 72 -2.02 -5.15 -19.14
C LEU A 72 -3.14 -4.10 -19.12
N ASN A 73 -3.22 -3.30 -18.03
CA ASN A 73 -4.21 -2.23 -17.92
C ASN A 73 -4.02 -1.12 -18.98
N ASP A 74 -2.77 -0.78 -19.29
CA ASP A 74 -2.48 0.22 -20.31
C ASP A 74 -2.85 -0.28 -21.73
N ARG A 75 -2.60 -1.56 -22.02
CA ARG A 75 -2.80 -2.16 -23.34
C ARG A 75 -4.26 -2.48 -23.62
N PHE A 76 -4.98 -3.06 -22.68
CA PHE A 76 -6.33 -3.59 -22.87
C PHE A 76 -7.43 -2.73 -22.23
N GLY A 77 -7.04 -1.74 -21.43
CA GLY A 77 -7.96 -0.91 -20.66
C GLY A 77 -8.39 -1.55 -19.35
N ALA A 78 -8.77 -0.69 -18.41
CA ALA A 78 -9.12 -1.12 -17.06
C ALA A 78 -10.43 -1.91 -16.96
N ARG A 79 -11.36 -1.78 -17.93
CA ARG A 79 -12.63 -2.50 -17.90
C ARG A 79 -12.46 -4.02 -17.92
N PRO A 80 -11.88 -4.63 -18.95
CA PRO A 80 -11.70 -6.08 -19.01
C PRO A 80 -10.61 -6.54 -18.03
N VAL A 81 -9.52 -5.78 -17.85
CA VAL A 81 -8.40 -6.22 -17.03
C VAL A 81 -8.79 -6.29 -15.56
N LEU A 82 -9.37 -5.24 -14.97
CA LEU A 82 -9.81 -5.27 -13.57
C LEU A 82 -10.87 -6.34 -13.34
N ALA A 83 -11.86 -6.50 -14.24
CA ALA A 83 -12.83 -7.57 -14.13
C ALA A 83 -12.15 -8.95 -14.08
N THR A 84 -11.22 -9.22 -15.01
CA THR A 84 -10.55 -10.52 -15.12
C THR A 84 -9.66 -10.79 -13.92
N ILE A 85 -8.83 -9.82 -13.47
CA ILE A 85 -7.92 -10.03 -12.36
C ILE A 85 -8.66 -10.18 -11.04
N VAL A 86 -9.76 -9.40 -10.82
CA VAL A 86 -10.60 -9.56 -9.63
C VAL A 86 -11.30 -10.93 -9.64
N ALA A 87 -11.87 -11.36 -10.75
CA ALA A 87 -12.43 -12.71 -10.86
C ALA A 87 -11.37 -13.77 -10.57
N TYR A 88 -10.18 -13.63 -11.14
CA TYR A 88 -9.09 -14.57 -10.96
C TYR A 88 -8.65 -14.65 -9.48
N TRP A 89 -8.37 -13.51 -8.81
CA TRP A 89 -7.96 -13.59 -7.41
C TRP A 89 -9.09 -14.08 -6.50
N SER A 90 -10.36 -13.77 -6.83
CA SER A 90 -11.51 -14.25 -6.07
C SER A 90 -11.64 -15.77 -6.14
N VAL A 91 -11.36 -16.37 -7.31
CA VAL A 91 -11.25 -17.82 -7.46
C VAL A 91 -10.09 -18.37 -6.62
N MET A 92 -8.93 -17.69 -6.58
CA MET A 92 -7.80 -18.10 -5.74
C MET A 92 -8.12 -17.92 -4.25
N THR A 93 -8.87 -16.88 -3.86
CA THR A 93 -9.39 -16.74 -2.49
C THR A 93 -10.24 -17.96 -2.13
N ALA A 94 -11.23 -18.32 -2.95
CA ALA A 94 -12.05 -19.50 -2.73
C ALA A 94 -11.23 -20.81 -2.74
N ALA A 95 -10.24 -20.92 -3.62
CA ALA A 95 -9.34 -22.08 -3.70
C ALA A 95 -8.49 -22.27 -2.44
N THR A 96 -8.24 -21.19 -1.66
CA THR A 96 -7.57 -21.30 -0.35
C THR A 96 -8.36 -22.20 0.60
N ALA A 97 -9.70 -22.22 0.54
CA ALA A 97 -10.54 -23.11 1.33
C ALA A 97 -10.40 -24.61 0.97
N ALA A 98 -9.98 -24.90 -0.26
CA ALA A 98 -9.74 -26.26 -0.75
C ALA A 98 -8.28 -26.73 -0.56
N ALA A 99 -7.40 -25.88 -0.01
CA ALA A 99 -6.02 -26.26 0.26
C ALA A 99 -5.94 -27.35 1.34
N THR A 100 -5.06 -28.32 1.11
CA THR A 100 -4.94 -29.54 1.95
C THR A 100 -3.57 -29.68 2.64
N GLY A 101 -2.65 -28.75 2.43
CA GLY A 101 -1.31 -28.77 3.01
C GLY A 101 -0.48 -27.56 2.62
N ALA A 102 0.70 -27.42 3.23
CA ALA A 102 1.54 -26.23 3.10
C ALA A 102 1.82 -25.82 1.64
N VAL A 103 2.17 -26.79 0.78
CA VAL A 103 2.47 -26.51 -0.63
C VAL A 103 1.25 -25.93 -1.36
N SER A 104 0.06 -26.49 -1.13
CA SER A 104 -1.17 -25.98 -1.77
C SER A 104 -1.50 -24.56 -1.29
N PHE A 105 -1.34 -24.26 0.01
CA PHE A 105 -1.49 -22.90 0.53
C PHE A 105 -0.49 -21.94 -0.11
N ILE A 106 0.81 -22.31 -0.18
CA ILE A 106 1.86 -21.48 -0.78
C ILE A 106 1.53 -21.18 -2.27
N VAL A 107 1.18 -22.23 -3.03
CA VAL A 107 0.85 -22.08 -4.47
C VAL A 107 -0.37 -21.19 -4.66
N VAL A 108 -1.45 -21.44 -3.94
CA VAL A 108 -2.69 -20.63 -4.07
C VAL A 108 -2.43 -19.18 -3.64
N ARG A 109 -1.68 -18.94 -2.57
CA ARG A 109 -1.32 -17.58 -2.14
C ARG A 109 -0.42 -16.85 -3.14
N PHE A 110 0.51 -17.57 -3.77
CA PHE A 110 1.34 -17.01 -4.84
C PHE A 110 0.47 -16.63 -6.06
N LEU A 111 -0.40 -17.53 -6.50
CA LEU A 111 -1.34 -17.27 -7.60
C LEU A 111 -2.29 -16.12 -7.28
N PHE A 112 -2.80 -16.05 -6.06
CA PHE A 112 -3.60 -14.93 -5.58
C PHE A 112 -2.85 -13.59 -5.71
N GLY A 113 -1.56 -13.56 -5.34
CA GLY A 113 -0.71 -12.37 -5.46
C GLY A 113 -0.50 -11.91 -6.91
N ILE A 114 -0.37 -12.85 -7.86
CA ILE A 114 -0.32 -12.54 -9.30
C ILE A 114 -1.60 -11.81 -9.72
N GLY A 115 -2.76 -12.31 -9.33
CA GLY A 115 -4.06 -11.72 -9.68
C GLY A 115 -4.22 -10.31 -9.12
N GLU A 116 -3.85 -10.10 -7.87
CA GLU A 116 -4.07 -8.83 -7.19
C GLU A 116 -3.09 -7.73 -7.65
N ALA A 117 -1.91 -8.09 -8.18
CA ALA A 117 -0.85 -7.14 -8.52
C ALA A 117 -1.27 -6.04 -9.51
N GLY A 118 -2.22 -6.32 -10.40
CA GLY A 118 -2.73 -5.34 -11.37
C GLY A 118 -3.82 -4.39 -10.87
N ALA A 119 -4.32 -4.58 -9.63
CA ALA A 119 -5.46 -3.83 -9.11
C ALA A 119 -5.17 -2.33 -8.94
N PHE A 120 -4.07 -2.00 -8.26
CA PHE A 120 -3.66 -0.62 -8.04
C PHE A 120 -3.33 0.14 -9.34
N PRO A 121 -2.52 -0.40 -10.26
CA PRO A 121 -2.28 0.23 -11.56
C PRO A 121 -3.56 0.43 -12.36
N GLY A 122 -4.46 -0.55 -12.37
CA GLY A 122 -5.73 -0.46 -13.10
C GLY A 122 -6.68 0.59 -12.53
N ALA A 123 -6.78 0.67 -11.20
CA ALA A 123 -7.56 1.72 -10.54
C ALA A 123 -6.97 3.11 -10.82
N THR A 124 -5.64 3.26 -10.74
CA THR A 124 -4.97 4.54 -11.06
C THR A 124 -5.22 4.94 -12.51
N ARG A 125 -5.17 4.00 -13.46
CA ARG A 125 -5.52 4.25 -14.86
C ARG A 125 -6.97 4.71 -15.02
N SER A 126 -7.92 4.06 -14.34
CA SER A 126 -9.33 4.45 -14.33
C SER A 126 -9.49 5.87 -13.80
N MET A 127 -8.87 6.21 -12.67
CA MET A 127 -8.94 7.53 -12.08
C MET A 127 -8.32 8.62 -12.98
N GLN A 128 -7.23 8.33 -13.68
CA GLN A 128 -6.65 9.26 -14.65
C GLN A 128 -7.60 9.64 -15.78
N LEU A 129 -8.43 8.71 -16.23
CA LEU A 129 -9.36 8.92 -17.34
C LEU A 129 -10.66 9.58 -16.91
N TRP A 130 -11.11 9.35 -15.66
CA TRP A 130 -12.42 9.73 -15.13
C TRP A 130 -12.42 10.98 -14.27
N TYR A 131 -11.23 11.51 -13.90
CA TYR A 131 -11.15 12.66 -13.00
C TYR A 131 -10.22 13.75 -13.54
N PRO A 132 -10.61 15.04 -13.39
CA PRO A 132 -9.74 16.17 -13.68
C PRO A 132 -8.52 16.13 -12.74
N ARG A 133 -7.43 16.77 -13.15
CA ARG A 133 -6.15 16.74 -12.41
C ARG A 133 -6.29 17.20 -10.96
N GLU A 134 -7.14 18.20 -10.73
CA GLU A 134 -7.37 18.84 -9.42
C GLU A 134 -8.04 17.89 -8.41
N GLU A 135 -8.83 16.92 -8.89
CA GLU A 135 -9.55 15.96 -8.03
C GLU A 135 -8.80 14.63 -7.81
N ARG A 136 -7.73 14.37 -8.58
CA ARG A 136 -7.01 13.08 -8.52
C ARG A 136 -6.42 12.77 -7.15
N GLY A 137 -5.92 13.80 -6.44
CA GLY A 137 -5.42 13.64 -5.08
C GLY A 137 -6.50 13.18 -4.10
N LEU A 138 -7.70 13.82 -4.17
CA LEU A 138 -8.84 13.44 -3.35
C LEU A 138 -9.30 12.01 -3.61
N VAL A 139 -9.48 11.63 -4.89
CA VAL A 139 -9.96 10.28 -5.22
C VAL A 139 -8.94 9.21 -4.86
N GLN A 140 -7.67 9.47 -5.01
CA GLN A 140 -6.61 8.59 -4.56
C GLN A 140 -6.64 8.42 -3.03
N GLY A 141 -6.81 9.51 -2.29
CA GLY A 141 -6.96 9.48 -0.83
C GLY A 141 -8.15 8.65 -0.39
N LEU A 142 -9.32 8.83 -1.03
CA LEU A 142 -10.54 8.06 -0.73
C LEU A 142 -10.35 6.55 -0.99
N THR A 143 -9.67 6.19 -2.07
CA THR A 143 -9.39 4.77 -2.37
C THR A 143 -8.43 4.15 -1.35
N HIS A 144 -7.39 4.87 -0.93
CA HIS A 144 -6.50 4.41 0.14
C HIS A 144 -7.25 4.26 1.48
N SER A 145 -8.10 5.24 1.84
CA SER A 145 -8.95 5.13 3.04
C SER A 145 -9.87 3.91 2.99
N ALA A 146 -10.46 3.60 1.83
CA ALA A 146 -11.27 2.41 1.64
C ALA A 146 -10.46 1.11 1.84
N SER A 147 -9.21 1.07 1.39
CA SER A 147 -8.32 -0.07 1.62
C SER A 147 -8.01 -0.29 3.10
N ARG A 148 -7.70 0.78 3.84
CA ARG A 148 -7.46 0.70 5.29
C ARG A 148 -8.72 0.28 6.04
N LEU A 149 -9.89 0.82 5.66
CA LEU A 149 -11.17 0.41 6.22
C LEU A 149 -11.43 -1.08 5.97
N GLY A 150 -11.15 -1.58 4.76
CA GLY A 150 -11.24 -3.02 4.43
C GLY A 150 -10.41 -3.88 5.38
N ALA A 151 -9.14 -3.50 5.60
CA ALA A 151 -8.27 -4.18 6.55
C ALA A 151 -8.84 -4.16 7.98
N ALA A 152 -9.38 -3.02 8.40
CA ALA A 152 -9.86 -2.82 9.77
C ALA A 152 -11.15 -3.59 10.08
N ILE A 153 -12.07 -3.71 9.12
CA ILE A 153 -13.33 -4.46 9.30
C ILE A 153 -13.18 -5.96 9.03
N ALA A 154 -12.07 -6.38 8.39
CA ALA A 154 -11.85 -7.79 8.05
C ALA A 154 -11.85 -8.71 9.29
N PRO A 155 -11.08 -8.47 10.38
CA PRO A 155 -11.02 -9.39 11.49
C PRO A 155 -12.39 -9.70 12.13
N PRO A 156 -13.25 -8.72 12.47
CA PRO A 156 -14.57 -9.05 13.05
C PRO A 156 -15.48 -9.81 12.09
N ILE A 157 -15.49 -9.47 10.80
CA ILE A 157 -16.29 -10.16 9.79
C ILE A 157 -15.81 -11.60 9.63
N ILE A 158 -14.51 -11.80 9.46
CA ILE A 158 -13.92 -13.11 9.25
C ILE A 158 -14.10 -13.99 10.48
N VAL A 159 -13.86 -13.46 11.68
CA VAL A 159 -14.08 -14.22 12.94
C VAL A 159 -15.56 -14.60 13.09
N PHE A 160 -16.50 -13.70 12.80
CA PHE A 160 -17.93 -14.02 12.84
C PHE A 160 -18.27 -15.19 11.90
N ILE A 161 -17.81 -15.15 10.65
CA ILE A 161 -18.04 -16.24 9.70
C ILE A 161 -17.37 -17.53 10.18
N MET A 162 -16.12 -17.45 10.65
CA MET A 162 -15.36 -18.62 11.10
C MET A 162 -15.99 -19.33 12.29
N THR A 163 -16.52 -18.57 13.26
CA THR A 163 -17.15 -19.14 14.46
C THR A 163 -18.53 -19.74 14.19
N THR A 164 -19.22 -19.27 13.14
CA THR A 164 -20.56 -19.77 12.80
C THR A 164 -20.56 -20.85 11.73
N LEU A 165 -19.71 -20.73 10.71
CA LEU A 165 -19.72 -21.56 9.50
C LEU A 165 -18.38 -22.28 9.24
N GLY A 166 -17.38 -22.08 10.10
CA GLY A 166 -16.02 -22.59 9.90
C GLY A 166 -15.15 -21.70 9.01
N TRP A 167 -13.82 -21.84 9.14
CA TRP A 167 -12.86 -20.96 8.47
C TRP A 167 -12.89 -21.04 6.94
N ARG A 168 -13.20 -22.22 6.37
CA ARG A 168 -13.30 -22.39 4.92
C ARG A 168 -14.39 -21.54 4.30
N SER A 169 -15.50 -21.38 5.01
CA SER A 169 -16.62 -20.56 4.55
C SER A 169 -16.24 -19.08 4.39
N ALA A 170 -15.33 -18.56 5.21
CA ALA A 170 -14.84 -17.20 5.07
C ALA A 170 -14.18 -16.97 3.69
N PHE A 171 -13.38 -17.92 3.21
CA PHE A 171 -12.74 -17.83 1.91
C PHE A 171 -13.74 -17.99 0.74
N TYR A 172 -14.72 -18.88 0.87
CA TYR A 172 -15.77 -19.03 -0.15
C TYR A 172 -16.63 -17.77 -0.26
N ILE A 173 -17.04 -17.18 0.88
CA ILE A 173 -17.86 -15.97 0.90
C ILE A 173 -17.07 -14.78 0.33
N CYS A 174 -15.82 -14.57 0.75
CA CYS A 174 -14.99 -13.50 0.24
C CYS A 174 -14.76 -13.66 -1.28
N GLY A 175 -14.45 -14.86 -1.76
CA GLY A 175 -14.33 -15.14 -3.18
C GLY A 175 -15.62 -14.86 -3.97
N ALA A 176 -16.79 -15.23 -3.42
CA ALA A 176 -18.07 -14.94 -4.04
C ALA A 176 -18.34 -13.42 -4.14
N VAL A 177 -18.03 -12.66 -3.08
CA VAL A 177 -18.16 -11.19 -3.08
C VAL A 177 -17.30 -10.54 -4.17
N GLY A 178 -16.04 -10.98 -4.31
CA GLY A 178 -15.16 -10.48 -5.37
C GLY A 178 -15.65 -10.85 -6.79
N LEU A 179 -16.19 -12.07 -7.00
CA LEU A 179 -16.78 -12.45 -8.28
C LEU A 179 -18.00 -11.58 -8.63
N VAL A 180 -18.88 -11.31 -7.66
CA VAL A 180 -20.03 -10.41 -7.85
C VAL A 180 -19.55 -9.00 -8.23
N TRP A 181 -18.53 -8.50 -7.54
CA TRP A 181 -17.93 -7.20 -7.88
C TRP A 181 -17.33 -7.19 -9.29
N SER A 182 -16.63 -8.25 -9.70
CA SER A 182 -16.03 -8.38 -11.03
C SER A 182 -17.08 -8.25 -12.14
N ILE A 183 -18.21 -8.96 -11.99
CA ILE A 183 -19.33 -8.89 -12.94
C ILE A 183 -19.92 -7.48 -12.93
N TRP A 184 -20.16 -6.92 -11.75
CA TRP A 184 -20.71 -5.57 -11.61
C TRP A 184 -19.82 -4.52 -12.26
N TRP A 185 -18.49 -4.58 -12.01
CA TRP A 185 -17.53 -3.70 -12.67
C TRP A 185 -17.57 -3.81 -14.20
N TYR A 186 -17.54 -5.03 -14.73
CA TYR A 186 -17.55 -5.27 -16.18
C TYR A 186 -18.80 -4.72 -16.86
N LEU A 187 -19.95 -4.84 -16.22
CA LEU A 187 -21.23 -4.35 -16.75
C LEU A 187 -21.34 -2.82 -16.66
N SER A 188 -20.89 -2.25 -15.55
CA SER A 188 -21.07 -0.82 -15.23
C SER A 188 -19.97 0.07 -15.79
N TYR A 189 -18.69 -0.30 -15.63
CA TYR A 189 -17.58 0.57 -16.00
C TYR A 189 -17.38 0.64 -17.52
N ARG A 190 -16.99 1.85 -17.99
CA ARG A 190 -16.52 2.09 -19.37
C ARG A 190 -15.12 2.70 -19.30
N ASN A 191 -14.27 2.36 -20.30
CA ASN A 191 -12.90 2.89 -20.30
C ASN A 191 -12.88 4.40 -20.47
N LEU A 192 -13.77 4.95 -21.26
CA LEU A 192 -13.91 6.38 -21.49
C LEU A 192 -15.21 6.90 -20.85
N PRO A 193 -15.19 8.08 -20.17
CA PRO A 193 -16.38 8.71 -19.62
C PRO A 193 -17.47 8.98 -20.66
N GLU A 194 -17.09 9.27 -21.92
CA GLU A 194 -17.96 9.53 -23.04
C GLU A 194 -18.89 8.36 -23.38
N GLU A 195 -18.46 7.15 -23.09
CA GLU A 195 -19.19 5.91 -23.37
C GLU A 195 -20.19 5.54 -22.27
N HIS A 196 -20.20 6.31 -21.15
CA HIS A 196 -20.95 5.92 -19.97
C HIS A 196 -22.31 6.63 -19.90
N PRO A 197 -23.43 5.89 -19.77
CA PRO A 197 -24.78 6.47 -19.86
C PRO A 197 -25.13 7.45 -18.72
N LEU A 198 -24.43 7.39 -17.58
CA LEU A 198 -24.65 8.28 -16.46
C LEU A 198 -23.84 9.59 -16.54
N VAL A 199 -23.00 9.78 -17.56
CA VAL A 199 -22.18 10.99 -17.73
C VAL A 199 -22.86 11.93 -18.70
N ASN A 200 -23.22 13.12 -18.23
CA ASN A 200 -23.80 14.17 -19.09
C ASN A 200 -22.70 15.10 -19.64
N SER A 201 -23.06 15.95 -20.62
CA SER A 201 -22.13 16.86 -21.27
C SER A 201 -21.42 17.83 -20.30
N VAL A 202 -22.11 18.24 -19.24
CA VAL A 202 -21.56 19.16 -18.22
C VAL A 202 -20.51 18.46 -17.36
N GLU A 203 -20.75 17.21 -16.96
CA GLU A 203 -19.75 16.42 -16.24
C GLU A 203 -18.57 16.09 -17.14
N LEU A 204 -18.82 15.74 -18.41
CA LEU A 204 -17.77 15.45 -19.38
C LEU A 204 -16.84 16.66 -19.61
N GLN A 205 -17.42 17.87 -19.77
CA GLN A 205 -16.64 19.10 -19.86
C GLN A 205 -15.79 19.34 -18.58
N HIS A 206 -16.33 19.02 -17.41
CA HIS A 206 -15.58 19.13 -16.18
C HIS A 206 -14.41 18.12 -16.11
N ILE A 207 -14.62 16.87 -16.54
CA ILE A 207 -13.59 15.84 -16.56
C ILE A 207 -12.45 16.19 -17.53
N ARG A 208 -12.80 16.71 -18.71
CA ARG A 208 -11.83 17.02 -19.80
C ARG A 208 -11.18 18.39 -19.68
N GLY A 209 -11.82 19.34 -18.99
CA GLY A 209 -11.46 20.75 -19.01
C GLY A 209 -11.93 21.45 -20.30
N VAL A 210 -11.73 22.76 -20.36
CA VAL A 210 -12.19 23.60 -21.49
C VAL A 210 -11.33 23.39 -22.77
N ASP A 211 -10.09 22.87 -22.64
CA ASP A 211 -9.13 22.66 -23.75
C ASP A 211 -8.95 21.17 -24.12
N SER A 212 -10.04 20.52 -24.51
CA SER A 212 -10.10 19.06 -24.64
C SER A 212 -9.23 18.44 -25.75
N GLU A 213 -8.98 19.10 -26.88
CA GLU A 213 -8.18 18.53 -27.97
C GLU A 213 -6.66 18.68 -27.78
N GLY A 214 -6.22 19.78 -27.18
CA GLY A 214 -4.81 20.02 -26.87
C GLY A 214 -4.26 19.10 -25.79
N ALA A 215 -5.03 18.89 -24.71
CA ALA A 215 -4.61 18.08 -23.57
C ALA A 215 -4.49 16.58 -23.89
N ILE A 216 -5.35 16.04 -24.78
CA ILE A 216 -5.28 14.64 -25.22
C ILE A 216 -4.06 14.40 -26.10
N LYS A 217 -3.77 15.34 -27.02
CA LYS A 217 -2.56 15.27 -27.88
C LYS A 217 -1.29 15.43 -27.04
N GLN A 218 -1.30 16.31 -26.05
CA GLN A 218 -0.15 16.56 -25.18
C GLN A 218 0.14 15.36 -24.25
N ALA A 219 -0.89 14.76 -23.64
CA ALA A 219 -0.75 13.54 -22.84
C ALA A 219 -0.27 12.33 -23.67
N ALA A 220 -0.73 12.22 -24.94
CA ALA A 220 -0.28 11.16 -25.86
C ALA A 220 1.16 11.38 -26.34
N ILE A 221 1.59 12.64 -26.50
CA ILE A 221 2.96 13.01 -26.90
C ILE A 221 3.92 12.83 -25.71
N GLU A 222 3.51 13.21 -24.50
CA GLU A 222 4.32 13.03 -23.29
C GLU A 222 4.54 11.54 -22.95
N HIS A 223 3.56 10.65 -23.25
CA HIS A 223 3.73 9.21 -23.08
C HIS A 223 4.65 8.56 -24.13
N LYS A 224 4.87 9.20 -25.26
CA LYS A 224 5.69 8.66 -26.37
C LYS A 224 7.18 9.04 -26.29
N ALA A 225 7.58 9.92 -25.37
CA ALA A 225 8.78 10.72 -25.61
C ALA A 225 9.96 10.60 -24.65
N ALA A 226 9.96 9.79 -23.61
CA ALA A 226 11.20 9.68 -22.82
C ALA A 226 11.43 8.28 -22.25
N SER A 227 12.43 7.60 -22.76
CA SER A 227 12.98 6.43 -22.08
C SER A 227 13.38 6.82 -20.65
N VAL A 228 12.91 6.03 -19.67
CA VAL A 228 13.25 6.25 -18.25
C VAL A 228 14.77 6.17 -18.10
N PRO A 229 15.43 7.17 -17.51
CA PRO A 229 16.89 7.14 -17.33
C PRO A 229 17.26 6.26 -16.14
N TRP A 230 17.08 4.95 -16.29
CA TRP A 230 17.30 3.96 -15.24
C TRP A 230 18.67 4.06 -14.59
N SER A 231 19.72 4.31 -15.37
CA SER A 231 21.07 4.46 -14.84
C SER A 231 21.21 5.67 -13.91
N THR A 232 20.55 6.78 -14.23
CA THR A 232 20.53 7.98 -13.38
C THR A 232 19.75 7.74 -12.11
N LEU A 233 18.54 7.17 -12.22
CA LEU A 233 17.69 6.87 -11.07
C LEU A 233 18.36 5.92 -10.07
N LEU A 234 18.95 4.81 -10.57
CA LEU A 234 19.58 3.80 -9.70
C LEU A 234 20.96 4.26 -9.16
N ARG A 235 21.59 5.29 -9.75
CA ARG A 235 22.79 5.91 -9.19
C ARG A 235 22.50 7.04 -8.22
N SER A 236 21.26 7.52 -8.15
CA SER A 236 20.87 8.60 -7.24
C SER A 236 20.87 8.15 -5.79
N PRO A 237 21.69 8.75 -4.90
CA PRO A 237 21.64 8.43 -3.45
C PRO A 237 20.26 8.70 -2.85
N ASN A 238 19.57 9.74 -3.34
CA ASN A 238 18.23 10.08 -2.85
C ASN A 238 17.19 8.99 -3.21
N MET A 239 17.32 8.34 -4.37
CA MET A 239 16.48 7.20 -4.74
C MET A 239 16.63 6.04 -3.74
N TRP A 240 17.87 5.70 -3.37
CA TRP A 240 18.13 4.66 -2.38
C TRP A 240 17.61 5.04 -0.99
N ALA A 241 17.71 6.32 -0.60
CA ALA A 241 17.14 6.80 0.65
C ALA A 241 15.61 6.64 0.67
N ILE A 242 14.90 6.97 -0.43
CA ILE A 242 13.46 6.76 -0.60
C ILE A 242 13.12 5.27 -0.47
N MET A 243 13.86 4.40 -1.16
CA MET A 243 13.67 2.95 -1.12
C MET A 243 13.85 2.39 0.30
N CYS A 244 14.93 2.77 0.98
CA CYS A 244 15.22 2.32 2.34
C CYS A 244 14.18 2.79 3.36
N ALA A 245 13.78 4.07 3.29
CA ALA A 245 12.75 4.62 4.17
C ALA A 245 11.42 3.88 4.01
N TYR A 246 10.99 3.63 2.78
CA TYR A 246 9.72 2.96 2.51
C TYR A 246 9.79 1.45 2.79
N PHE A 247 10.94 0.81 2.61
CA PHE A 247 11.19 -0.57 3.03
C PHE A 247 10.94 -0.75 4.53
N THR A 248 11.48 0.12 5.39
CA THR A 248 11.31 0.00 6.85
C THR A 248 9.85 0.20 7.27
N TYR A 249 9.15 1.13 6.63
CA TYR A 249 7.72 1.35 6.85
C TYR A 249 6.90 0.10 6.49
N VAL A 250 7.04 -0.41 5.27
CA VAL A 250 6.25 -1.55 4.79
C VAL A 250 6.58 -2.83 5.54
N TYR A 251 7.86 -3.04 5.91
CA TYR A 251 8.24 -4.17 6.78
C TYR A 251 7.42 -4.18 8.08
N CYS A 252 7.32 -3.03 8.76
CA CYS A 252 6.55 -2.93 10.00
C CYS A 252 5.04 -3.10 9.76
N LEU A 253 4.49 -2.53 8.70
CA LEU A 253 3.09 -2.68 8.33
C LEU A 253 2.69 -4.15 8.17
N TRP A 254 3.54 -4.96 7.53
CA TRP A 254 3.23 -6.38 7.30
C TRP A 254 3.24 -7.24 8.57
N ILE A 255 3.85 -6.81 9.67
CA ILE A 255 3.69 -7.46 10.98
C ILE A 255 2.22 -7.40 11.41
N PHE A 256 1.59 -6.22 11.30
CA PHE A 256 0.19 -6.04 11.66
C PHE A 256 -0.76 -6.80 10.71
N LEU A 257 -0.48 -6.78 9.42
CA LEU A 257 -1.34 -7.43 8.43
C LEU A 257 -1.24 -8.96 8.46
N SER A 258 -0.09 -9.53 8.85
CA SER A 258 0.15 -10.97 8.79
C SER A 258 0.03 -11.66 10.16
N TRP A 259 0.69 -11.12 11.18
CA TRP A 259 0.91 -11.85 12.42
C TRP A 259 0.10 -11.37 13.63
N LEU A 260 -0.56 -10.20 13.53
CA LEU A 260 -1.33 -9.65 14.67
C LEU A 260 -2.39 -10.61 15.22
N PRO A 261 -3.24 -11.28 14.42
CA PRO A 261 -4.21 -12.24 14.94
C PRO A 261 -3.54 -13.42 15.65
N SER A 262 -2.50 -14.02 15.07
CA SER A 262 -1.75 -15.13 15.70
C SER A 262 -1.08 -14.70 17.01
N TYR A 263 -0.48 -13.50 17.05
CA TYR A 263 0.08 -12.94 18.27
C TYR A 263 -0.96 -12.80 19.38
N LEU A 264 -2.16 -12.34 19.07
CA LEU A 264 -3.23 -12.18 20.04
C LEU A 264 -3.77 -13.53 20.54
N VAL A 265 -3.95 -14.54 19.67
CA VAL A 265 -4.41 -15.87 20.06
C VAL A 265 -3.35 -16.62 20.83
N GLU A 266 -2.17 -16.77 20.25
CA GLU A 266 -1.18 -17.74 20.70
C GLU A 266 -0.30 -17.21 21.83
N PHE A 267 0.07 -15.93 21.79
CA PHE A 267 0.94 -15.34 22.82
C PHE A 267 0.19 -14.56 23.89
N ARG A 268 -0.92 -13.90 23.51
CA ARG A 268 -1.72 -13.11 24.44
C ARG A 268 -2.96 -13.87 24.97
N HIS A 269 -3.20 -15.08 24.46
CA HIS A 269 -4.28 -15.99 24.89
C HIS A 269 -5.68 -15.38 24.79
N PHE A 270 -5.90 -14.52 23.79
CA PHE A 270 -7.23 -14.02 23.49
C PHE A 270 -8.07 -15.11 22.84
N THR A 271 -9.35 -15.18 23.21
CA THR A 271 -10.29 -16.03 22.46
C THR A 271 -10.47 -15.49 21.05
N LEU A 272 -10.81 -16.36 20.11
CA LEU A 272 -10.98 -15.99 18.71
C LEU A 272 -11.97 -14.82 18.53
N LEU A 273 -13.07 -14.81 19.31
CA LEU A 273 -14.05 -13.72 19.29
C LEU A 273 -13.44 -12.37 19.73
N LYS A 274 -12.60 -12.36 20.77
CA LYS A 274 -11.88 -11.15 21.20
C LYS A 274 -10.90 -10.69 20.14
N VAL A 275 -10.24 -11.61 19.43
CA VAL A 275 -9.31 -11.25 18.34
C VAL A 275 -10.03 -10.50 17.22
N GLY A 276 -11.25 -10.88 16.86
CA GLY A 276 -12.04 -10.15 15.89
C GLY A 276 -12.16 -8.66 16.21
N LEU A 277 -12.37 -8.31 17.48
CA LEU A 277 -12.48 -6.92 17.91
C LEU A 277 -11.09 -6.26 18.10
N PHE A 278 -10.20 -6.93 18.86
CA PHE A 278 -8.93 -6.31 19.27
C PHE A 278 -7.88 -6.23 18.16
N ALA A 279 -7.93 -7.12 17.15
CA ALA A 279 -7.08 -6.99 15.97
C ALA A 279 -7.52 -5.83 15.04
N SER A 280 -8.78 -5.42 15.10
CA SER A 280 -9.29 -4.28 14.34
C SER A 280 -8.81 -2.94 14.87
N LEU A 281 -8.58 -2.80 16.19
CA LEU A 281 -8.24 -1.52 16.81
C LEU A 281 -6.98 -0.88 16.23
N PRO A 282 -5.83 -1.59 16.10
CA PRO A 282 -4.66 -1.03 15.44
C PRO A 282 -4.93 -0.61 13.99
N LEU A 283 -5.68 -1.42 13.24
CA LEU A 283 -5.97 -1.14 11.84
C LEU A 283 -6.89 0.09 11.67
N PHE A 284 -7.90 0.27 12.55
CA PHE A 284 -8.70 1.50 12.59
C PHE A 284 -7.88 2.72 12.98
N ALA A 285 -6.99 2.57 13.96
CA ALA A 285 -6.07 3.66 14.33
C ALA A 285 -5.17 4.05 13.14
N GLY A 286 -4.80 3.08 12.30
CA GLY A 286 -4.09 3.33 11.05
C GLY A 286 -4.87 4.19 10.06
N VAL A 287 -6.20 4.00 9.92
CA VAL A 287 -7.04 4.87 9.07
C VAL A 287 -6.94 6.34 9.52
N VAL A 288 -7.02 6.55 10.84
CA VAL A 288 -6.90 7.89 11.43
C VAL A 288 -5.48 8.43 11.25
N GLY A 289 -4.46 7.61 11.50
CA GLY A 289 -3.05 7.98 11.35
C GLY A 289 -2.69 8.43 9.93
N ASP A 290 -3.12 7.70 8.90
CA ASP A 290 -2.93 8.05 7.48
C ASP A 290 -3.51 9.46 7.19
N THR A 291 -4.75 9.70 7.59
CA THR A 291 -5.40 11.00 7.40
C THR A 291 -4.67 12.11 8.16
N VAL A 292 -4.36 11.90 9.43
CA VAL A 292 -3.66 12.89 10.28
C VAL A 292 -2.26 13.19 9.73
N GLY A 293 -1.51 12.18 9.31
CA GLY A 293 -0.18 12.34 8.73
C GLY A 293 -0.19 13.15 7.44
N GLY A 294 -1.14 12.85 6.53
CA GLY A 294 -1.34 13.61 5.30
C GLY A 294 -1.68 15.09 5.56
N VAL A 295 -2.69 15.34 6.41
CA VAL A 295 -3.08 16.70 6.79
C VAL A 295 -1.95 17.45 7.50
N ALA A 296 -1.24 16.79 8.42
CA ALA A 296 -0.14 17.41 9.18
C ALA A 296 1.01 17.85 8.26
N THR A 297 1.42 16.99 7.32
CA THR A 297 2.51 17.33 6.40
C THR A 297 2.13 18.48 5.46
N ASP A 298 0.89 18.53 4.96
CA ASP A 298 0.43 19.61 4.08
C ASP A 298 0.19 20.92 4.84
N TRP A 299 -0.34 20.85 6.06
CA TRP A 299 -0.48 22.02 6.94
C TRP A 299 0.88 22.62 7.28
N LEU A 300 1.86 21.78 7.62
CA LEU A 300 3.21 22.23 7.96
C LEU A 300 3.89 22.85 6.74
N LEU A 301 3.74 22.27 5.56
CA LEU A 301 4.23 22.82 4.30
C LEU A 301 3.62 24.20 4.01
N LYS A 302 2.30 24.35 4.13
CA LYS A 302 1.61 25.64 3.92
C LYS A 302 2.07 26.69 4.93
N LYS A 303 2.31 26.30 6.19
CA LYS A 303 2.72 27.23 7.25
C LYS A 303 4.17 27.67 7.15
N THR A 304 5.07 26.78 6.75
CA THR A 304 6.53 27.03 6.77
C THR A 304 7.12 27.33 5.40
N GLY A 305 6.46 26.94 4.30
CA GLY A 305 7.01 26.97 2.95
C GLY A 305 8.20 26.03 2.73
N ASN A 306 8.53 25.17 3.70
CA ASN A 306 9.73 24.33 3.69
C ASN A 306 9.34 22.85 3.52
N THR A 307 9.53 22.31 2.30
CA THR A 307 9.18 20.93 1.94
C THR A 307 9.95 19.93 2.79
N LYS A 308 11.24 20.15 2.96
CA LYS A 308 12.15 19.29 3.73
C LYS A 308 11.70 19.17 5.19
N LEU A 309 11.40 20.31 5.82
CA LEU A 309 10.91 20.32 7.20
C LEU A 309 9.55 19.59 7.29
N ALA A 310 8.61 19.89 6.40
CA ALA A 310 7.26 19.33 6.43
C ALA A 310 7.27 17.82 6.26
N ARG A 311 7.98 17.30 5.24
CA ARG A 311 8.01 15.87 4.95
C ARG A 311 8.79 15.07 5.99
N ARG A 312 10.01 15.55 6.35
CA ARG A 312 10.89 14.87 7.31
C ARG A 312 10.31 14.82 8.72
N SER A 313 9.79 15.94 9.24
CA SER A 313 9.33 15.99 10.64
C SER A 313 8.15 15.04 10.88
N VAL A 314 7.16 15.02 9.99
CA VAL A 314 6.00 14.14 10.13
C VAL A 314 6.40 12.66 10.00
N ALA A 315 7.28 12.32 9.04
CA ALA A 315 7.75 10.96 8.88
C ALA A 315 8.60 10.47 10.06
N ILE A 316 9.51 11.31 10.57
CA ILE A 316 10.35 10.97 11.74
C ILE A 316 9.48 10.81 12.99
N VAL A 317 8.53 11.72 13.23
CA VAL A 317 7.59 11.60 14.37
C VAL A 317 6.75 10.35 14.23
N GLY A 318 6.30 10.01 13.02
CA GLY A 318 5.56 8.78 12.73
C GLY A 318 6.38 7.53 13.05
N MET A 319 7.61 7.42 12.54
CA MET A 319 8.47 6.25 12.79
C MET A 319 8.93 6.12 14.25
N LEU A 320 9.37 7.22 14.88
CA LEU A 320 9.80 7.19 16.27
C LEU A 320 8.62 7.00 17.22
N GLY A 321 7.45 7.60 16.92
CA GLY A 321 6.21 7.36 17.67
C GLY A 321 5.79 5.90 17.60
N CYS A 322 5.86 5.27 16.42
CA CYS A 322 5.63 3.83 16.28
C CYS A 322 6.64 3.04 17.16
N CYS A 323 7.92 3.37 17.11
CA CYS A 323 8.98 2.73 17.92
C CYS A 323 8.70 2.84 19.43
N ILE A 324 8.32 4.03 19.91
CA ILE A 324 8.02 4.30 21.33
C ILE A 324 6.89 3.39 21.85
N PHE A 325 5.93 3.04 21.03
CA PHE A 325 4.80 2.20 21.44
C PHE A 325 4.97 0.72 21.11
N ILE A 326 5.72 0.35 20.04
CA ILE A 326 5.89 -1.07 19.68
C ILE A 326 6.79 -1.81 20.68
N VAL A 327 7.78 -1.12 21.27
CA VAL A 327 8.67 -1.73 22.27
C VAL A 327 7.93 -2.05 23.57
N PRO A 328 7.17 -1.15 24.21
CA PRO A 328 6.33 -1.52 25.35
C PRO A 328 5.30 -2.58 25.04
N ALA A 329 4.73 -2.62 23.81
CA ALA A 329 3.83 -3.68 23.39
C ALA A 329 4.49 -5.05 23.43
N ALA A 330 5.75 -5.15 23.03
CA ALA A 330 6.53 -6.39 23.09
C ALA A 330 6.86 -6.84 24.52
N LEU A 331 7.17 -5.88 25.41
CA LEU A 331 7.71 -6.16 26.73
C LEU A 331 6.65 -6.31 27.83
N THR A 332 5.46 -5.71 27.66
CA THR A 332 4.40 -5.78 28.67
C THR A 332 3.85 -7.20 28.81
N THR A 333 3.53 -7.59 30.06
CA THR A 333 2.83 -8.85 30.35
C THR A 333 1.32 -8.74 30.20
N ASN A 334 0.76 -7.53 30.32
CA ASN A 334 -0.68 -7.31 30.22
C ASN A 334 -1.13 -7.30 28.74
N ALA A 335 -2.01 -8.21 28.37
CA ALA A 335 -2.49 -8.38 27.01
C ALA A 335 -3.23 -7.14 26.47
N TYR A 336 -4.06 -6.48 27.28
CA TYR A 336 -4.80 -5.28 26.86
C TYR A 336 -3.88 -4.07 26.66
N THR A 337 -2.89 -3.89 27.58
CA THR A 337 -1.87 -2.85 27.43
C THR A 337 -1.08 -3.07 26.13
N ALA A 338 -0.74 -4.31 25.78
CA ALA A 338 -0.08 -4.63 24.52
C ALA A 338 -0.91 -4.17 23.32
N VAL A 339 -2.23 -4.45 23.31
CA VAL A 339 -3.10 -4.03 22.20
C VAL A 339 -3.21 -2.51 22.11
N TYR A 340 -3.34 -1.79 23.22
CA TYR A 340 -3.39 -0.32 23.20
C TYR A 340 -2.07 0.28 22.70
N CYS A 341 -0.95 -0.29 23.11
CA CYS A 341 0.35 0.11 22.59
C CYS A 341 0.49 -0.18 21.07
N LEU A 342 0.05 -1.36 20.60
CA LEU A 342 0.03 -1.67 19.16
C LEU A 342 -0.92 -0.75 18.39
N THR A 343 -2.04 -0.35 19.00
CA THR A 343 -2.98 0.60 18.40
C THR A 343 -2.33 1.98 18.21
N ALA A 344 -1.66 2.50 19.25
CA ALA A 344 -0.91 3.73 19.14
C ALA A 344 0.27 3.62 18.16
N SER A 345 0.97 2.49 18.18
CA SER A 345 2.07 2.19 17.25
C SER A 345 1.61 2.27 15.79
N MET A 346 0.49 1.64 15.47
CA MET A 346 -0.06 1.64 14.11
C MET A 346 -0.53 3.03 13.68
N PHE A 347 -1.15 3.81 14.57
CA PHE A 347 -1.50 5.21 14.31
C PHE A 347 -0.27 6.02 13.85
N PHE A 348 0.82 5.95 14.61
CA PHE A 348 2.04 6.67 14.28
C PHE A 348 2.72 6.14 13.01
N LEU A 349 2.72 4.82 12.80
CA LEU A 349 3.26 4.21 11.59
C LEU A 349 2.57 4.77 10.34
N GLU A 350 1.24 4.81 10.34
CA GLU A 350 0.45 5.29 9.20
C GLU A 350 0.56 6.80 8.99
N CYS A 351 0.90 7.61 10.00
CA CYS A 351 1.23 9.02 9.79
C CYS A 351 2.41 9.22 8.81
N THR A 352 3.24 8.20 8.60
CA THR A 352 4.39 8.25 7.69
C THR A 352 3.98 8.11 6.22
N ILE A 353 2.79 7.57 5.91
CA ILE A 353 2.39 7.24 4.54
C ILE A 353 2.22 8.51 3.68
N GLY A 354 1.59 9.56 4.23
CA GLY A 354 1.38 10.83 3.52
C GLY A 354 2.69 11.45 3.00
N PRO A 355 3.68 11.76 3.86
CA PRO A 355 4.96 12.25 3.40
C PRO A 355 5.70 11.26 2.49
N SER A 356 5.60 9.93 2.71
CA SER A 356 6.28 8.93 1.88
C SER A 356 5.81 8.95 0.43
N TRP A 357 4.52 9.13 0.17
CA TRP A 357 3.99 9.23 -1.20
C TRP A 357 4.10 10.62 -1.80
N ALA A 358 4.27 11.67 -0.98
CA ALA A 358 4.52 13.02 -1.48
C ALA A 358 5.95 13.18 -2.04
N VAL A 359 6.96 12.58 -1.39
CA VAL A 359 8.37 12.70 -1.80
C VAL A 359 8.63 12.28 -3.25
N PRO A 360 8.15 11.15 -3.78
CA PRO A 360 8.29 10.85 -5.21
C PRO A 360 7.71 11.88 -6.15
N MET A 361 6.65 12.58 -5.76
CA MET A 361 6.08 13.68 -6.54
C MET A 361 6.95 14.94 -6.45
N ASP A 362 7.49 15.24 -5.26
CA ASP A 362 8.35 16.39 -5.03
C ASP A 362 9.71 16.24 -5.75
N THR A 363 10.29 15.01 -5.81
CA THR A 363 11.66 14.73 -6.27
C THR A 363 11.77 14.11 -7.66
N GLY A 364 10.69 13.49 -8.16
CA GLY A 364 10.71 12.70 -9.42
C GLY A 364 10.41 13.47 -10.68
N GLY A 365 9.88 14.70 -10.59
CA GLY A 365 9.49 15.52 -11.74
C GLY A 365 8.59 14.75 -12.72
N LYS A 366 8.94 14.71 -13.99
CA LYS A 366 8.20 13.98 -15.03
C LYS A 366 8.22 12.44 -14.86
N TYR A 367 9.09 11.90 -14.01
CA TYR A 367 9.22 10.47 -13.70
C TYR A 367 8.68 10.11 -12.32
N SER A 368 7.87 10.96 -11.68
CA SER A 368 7.31 10.71 -10.34
C SER A 368 6.60 9.37 -10.22
N GLY A 369 5.89 8.94 -11.26
CA GLY A 369 5.27 7.62 -11.33
C GLY A 369 6.29 6.47 -11.26
N THR A 370 7.40 6.59 -12.00
CA THR A 370 8.49 5.60 -11.97
C THR A 370 9.16 5.56 -10.59
N VAL A 371 9.44 6.73 -10.01
CA VAL A 371 10.04 6.84 -8.67
C VAL A 371 9.13 6.21 -7.61
N SER A 372 7.83 6.50 -7.68
CA SER A 372 6.82 5.85 -6.80
C SER A 372 6.79 4.33 -6.99
N GLY A 373 6.88 3.86 -8.23
CA GLY A 373 6.90 2.42 -8.53
C GLY A 373 8.13 1.72 -7.95
N VAL A 374 9.32 2.32 -8.09
CA VAL A 374 10.57 1.78 -7.52
C VAL A 374 10.53 1.81 -5.99
N MET A 375 10.04 2.90 -5.40
CA MET A 375 9.81 3.00 -3.96
C MET A 375 8.88 1.87 -3.47
N ASN A 376 7.75 1.69 -4.14
CA ASN A 376 6.76 0.67 -3.76
C ASN A 376 7.30 -0.76 -3.91
N MET A 377 8.09 -1.03 -4.95
CA MET A 377 8.77 -2.31 -5.12
C MET A 377 9.72 -2.60 -3.95
N ALA A 378 10.54 -1.62 -3.55
CA ALA A 378 11.43 -1.77 -2.39
C ALA A 378 10.65 -2.03 -1.09
N GLY A 379 9.53 -1.30 -0.90
CA GLY A 379 8.62 -1.54 0.22
C GLY A 379 8.06 -2.96 0.22
N ASN A 380 7.61 -3.47 -0.92
CA ASN A 380 7.09 -4.83 -1.03
C ASN A 380 8.15 -5.91 -0.75
N ILE A 381 9.42 -5.66 -1.06
CA ILE A 381 10.51 -6.56 -0.61
C ILE A 381 10.57 -6.61 0.92
N GLY A 382 10.49 -5.46 1.60
CA GLY A 382 10.38 -5.41 3.07
C GLY A 382 9.15 -6.16 3.58
N GLY A 383 8.01 -5.95 2.92
CA GLY A 383 6.75 -6.64 3.23
C GLY A 383 6.80 -8.15 3.03
N ALA A 384 7.57 -8.65 2.06
CA ALA A 384 7.76 -10.08 1.84
C ALA A 384 8.72 -10.71 2.86
N LEU A 385 9.76 -9.99 3.26
CA LEU A 385 10.71 -10.45 4.26
C LEU A 385 10.11 -10.46 5.68
N SER A 386 9.23 -9.52 6.00
CA SER A 386 8.66 -9.35 7.34
C SER A 386 7.97 -10.61 7.88
N PRO A 387 7.03 -11.27 7.18
CA PRO A 387 6.41 -12.48 7.69
C PRO A 387 7.37 -13.66 7.85
N LEU A 388 8.39 -13.77 6.99
CA LEU A 388 9.42 -14.81 7.07
C LEU A 388 10.26 -14.64 8.32
N VAL A 389 10.81 -13.43 8.53
CA VAL A 389 11.65 -13.12 9.69
C VAL A 389 10.86 -13.28 10.99
N PHE A 390 9.60 -12.80 11.00
CA PHE A 390 8.70 -12.96 12.14
C PHE A 390 8.50 -14.45 12.47
N GLY A 391 8.10 -15.26 11.49
CA GLY A 391 7.86 -16.69 11.66
C GLY A 391 9.12 -17.43 12.17
N PHE A 392 10.29 -17.10 11.60
CA PHE A 392 11.56 -17.69 12.05
C PHE A 392 11.87 -17.36 13.51
N LEU A 393 11.76 -16.10 13.93
CA LEU A 393 12.05 -15.69 15.30
C LEU A 393 11.08 -16.31 16.32
N VAL A 394 9.79 -16.38 15.96
CA VAL A 394 8.74 -16.92 16.84
C VAL A 394 8.81 -18.45 16.93
N GLN A 395 9.30 -19.14 15.90
CA GLN A 395 9.48 -20.60 15.91
C GLN A 395 10.34 -21.07 17.10
N TYR A 396 11.28 -20.24 17.53
CA TYR A 396 12.13 -20.49 18.70
C TYR A 396 11.56 -19.92 20.01
N GLY A 397 10.27 -19.58 20.04
CA GLY A 397 9.56 -19.10 21.23
C GLY A 397 9.73 -17.63 21.56
N ASN A 398 10.42 -16.86 20.74
CA ASN A 398 10.71 -15.46 21.03
C ASN A 398 9.73 -14.52 20.30
N TRP A 399 8.54 -14.31 20.89
CA TRP A 399 7.52 -13.39 20.38
C TRP A 399 7.88 -11.91 20.51
N GLN A 400 8.88 -11.57 21.31
CA GLN A 400 9.31 -10.18 21.48
C GLN A 400 10.28 -9.73 20.37
N ALA A 401 11.16 -10.66 19.92
CA ALA A 401 12.20 -10.36 18.95
C ALA A 401 11.71 -9.72 17.64
N PRO A 402 10.61 -10.16 17.00
CA PRO A 402 10.12 -9.51 15.77
C PRO A 402 9.77 -8.03 15.94
N PHE A 403 9.19 -7.68 17.09
CA PHE A 403 8.85 -6.28 17.40
C PHE A 403 10.10 -5.43 17.68
N ILE A 404 11.13 -6.02 18.31
CA ILE A 404 12.43 -5.35 18.49
C ILE A 404 13.14 -5.12 17.16
N VAL A 405 13.12 -6.13 16.26
CA VAL A 405 13.64 -5.96 14.87
C VAL A 405 12.89 -4.82 14.17
N ALA A 406 11.56 -4.76 14.28
CA ALA A 406 10.77 -3.66 13.73
C ALA A 406 11.16 -2.32 14.33
N ALA A 407 11.34 -2.24 15.65
CA ALA A 407 11.76 -1.03 16.34
C ALA A 407 13.13 -0.53 15.83
N VAL A 408 14.09 -1.44 15.65
CA VAL A 408 15.42 -1.11 15.09
C VAL A 408 15.29 -0.57 13.66
N LEU A 409 14.48 -1.23 12.82
CA LEU A 409 14.23 -0.76 11.45
C LEU A 409 13.54 0.60 11.42
N LEU A 410 12.61 0.88 12.34
CA LEU A 410 11.95 2.17 12.45
C LEU A 410 12.94 3.28 12.84
N VAL A 411 13.88 3.00 13.75
CA VAL A 411 14.96 3.96 14.09
C VAL A 411 15.86 4.20 12.89
N ILE A 412 16.25 3.14 12.16
CA ILE A 412 17.02 3.27 10.91
C ILE A 412 16.24 4.11 9.89
N GLY A 413 14.96 3.83 9.70
CA GLY A 413 14.09 4.59 8.80
C GLY A 413 13.99 6.06 9.20
N ALA A 414 13.81 6.37 10.48
CA ALA A 414 13.82 7.74 10.99
C ALA A 414 15.18 8.42 10.73
N GLY A 415 16.29 7.70 10.90
CA GLY A 415 17.63 8.17 10.55
C GLY A 415 17.79 8.45 9.05
N VAL A 416 17.27 7.58 8.19
CA VAL A 416 17.24 7.81 6.74
C VAL A 416 16.46 9.08 6.39
N TRP A 417 15.28 9.28 6.96
CA TRP A 417 14.51 10.52 6.81
C TRP A 417 15.27 11.77 7.31
N GLY A 418 15.93 11.66 8.47
CA GLY A 418 16.63 12.77 9.08
C GLY A 418 17.89 13.21 8.33
N PHE A 419 18.70 12.26 7.89
CA PHE A 419 20.07 12.53 7.46
C PHE A 419 20.32 12.24 5.97
N TRP A 420 19.59 11.32 5.36
CA TRP A 420 19.91 10.86 4.01
C TRP A 420 18.87 11.32 2.97
N LEU A 421 17.58 11.09 3.19
CA LEU A 421 16.52 11.46 2.24
C LEU A 421 16.37 12.99 2.18
N ASP A 422 16.47 13.58 0.99
CA ASP A 422 16.30 15.01 0.76
C ASP A 422 15.10 15.29 -0.18
N PRO A 423 13.95 15.76 0.35
CA PRO A 423 12.77 16.07 -0.44
C PRO A 423 12.95 17.24 -1.43
N ASP A 424 13.95 18.10 -1.23
CA ASP A 424 14.24 19.24 -2.11
C ASP A 424 15.20 18.87 -3.25
N ARG A 425 15.85 17.69 -3.19
CA ARG A 425 16.80 17.22 -4.18
C ARG A 425 16.14 16.27 -5.17
N SER A 426 16.21 16.59 -6.47
CA SER A 426 15.70 15.69 -7.51
C SER A 426 16.48 14.36 -7.54
N VAL A 427 15.77 13.26 -7.77
CA VAL A 427 16.40 11.94 -8.02
C VAL A 427 17.08 11.87 -9.39
N LEU A 428 16.90 12.89 -10.22
CA LEU A 428 17.50 13.01 -11.57
C LEU A 428 18.78 13.84 -11.57
N ASP A 429 19.10 14.51 -10.45
CA ASP A 429 20.33 15.27 -10.34
C ASP A 429 21.52 14.31 -10.34
N ALA A 430 22.52 14.60 -11.19
CA ALA A 430 23.76 13.83 -11.19
C ALA A 430 24.41 13.89 -9.80
N PRO A 431 25.04 12.80 -9.32
CA PRO A 431 25.87 12.87 -8.12
C PRO A 431 26.86 14.03 -8.27
N GLU A 432 26.91 14.93 -7.30
CA GLU A 432 27.95 15.96 -7.29
C GLU A 432 29.31 15.29 -7.45
N ALA A 433 30.00 15.63 -8.53
CA ALA A 433 31.39 15.26 -8.69
C ALA A 433 32.13 15.77 -7.45
N SER A 434 32.81 14.87 -6.74
CA SER A 434 33.64 15.25 -5.60
C SER A 434 34.45 16.48 -5.97
N PRO A 435 34.53 17.54 -5.16
CA PRO A 435 35.28 18.72 -5.52
C PRO A 435 36.70 18.25 -5.87
N VAL A 436 37.07 18.50 -7.11
CA VAL A 436 38.43 18.25 -7.61
C VAL A 436 39.35 19.02 -6.66
N ARG A 437 40.15 18.31 -5.87
CA ARG A 437 41.20 18.96 -5.08
C ARG A 437 42.01 19.76 -6.08
N PRO A 438 42.24 21.07 -5.86
CA PRO A 438 43.12 21.82 -6.73
C PRO A 438 44.48 21.12 -6.71
N GLU A 439 44.93 20.66 -7.88
CA GLU A 439 46.27 20.16 -8.04
C GLU A 439 47.23 21.31 -7.63
N HIS A 440 48.02 21.03 -6.62
CA HIS A 440 49.10 21.92 -6.25
C HIS A 440 50.00 22.12 -7.51
N GLY A 441 49.84 23.28 -8.13
CA GLY A 441 50.73 23.69 -9.19
C GLY A 441 52.20 23.62 -8.74
N PRO A 442 53.14 23.38 -9.67
CA PRO A 442 54.54 23.22 -9.34
C PRO A 442 55.06 24.45 -8.59
N ARG A 443 55.69 24.27 -7.43
CA ARG A 443 56.42 25.31 -6.73
C ARG A 443 57.53 25.80 -7.68
N VAL A 444 57.39 27.02 -8.16
CA VAL A 444 58.49 27.73 -8.85
C VAL A 444 59.54 27.97 -7.75
N ALA A 445 60.70 27.34 -7.92
CA ALA A 445 61.86 27.62 -7.12
C ALA A 445 62.35 29.05 -7.50
N ALA A 446 62.38 29.93 -6.51
CA ALA A 446 63.04 31.20 -6.68
C ALA A 446 64.55 31.00 -6.46
N GLU A 447 65.33 31.28 -7.47
CA GLU A 447 66.74 31.64 -7.33
C GLU A 447 66.88 33.12 -7.01
#